data_11c24429f3a33fac7ad0d19c0cc7bcac
#
_entry.id   11c24429f3a33fac7ad0d19c0cc7bcac
#
_cell.length_a   1.000
_cell.length_b   1.000
_cell.length_c   1.000
_cell.angle_alpha   90.00
_cell.angle_beta   90.00
_cell.angle_gamma   90.00
#
_symmetry.space_group_name_H-M   'P 1'
#
loop_
_entity.id
_entity.type
_entity.pdbx_description
1 polymer ?
#
loop_
_entity_poly.entity_id
_entity_poly.type
_entity_poly.pdbx_seq_one_letter_code
_entity_poly.pdbx_strand_id
1 'polypeptide(L)'
;GNTCIASYKDYKPRSAYEGTPYVDNNGSLQYRFINDDGSVTNWNGMAFPLFERAVNSIKSQVPLDLDLDVDNDGCIDYITFVMPGSIVYGNWILHPNQFCMAGNKTLKINGKKVYNYNVQVEEQLHDTKYVRAGVLAHEGFHIFGAYDLYSGASNIHEWDLMYSQMGQMPSTYTKYRCGQWIENIPEIKESKSYFLKESI
;
A
#
# COMPACT_ATOMS: atom_id res chain seq x y z
N GLY A 1 -14.90 12.53 1.95
CA GLY A 1 -14.38 12.23 0.62
C GLY A 1 -15.24 11.19 -0.07
N ASN A 2 -15.39 11.29 -1.36
CA ASN A 2 -16.14 10.33 -2.16
C ASN A 2 -15.21 9.17 -2.54
N THR A 3 -15.74 7.95 -2.48
CA THR A 3 -14.99 6.74 -2.85
C THR A 3 -15.73 6.00 -3.95
N CYS A 4 -15.05 5.58 -4.98
CA CYS A 4 -15.59 4.68 -5.98
C CYS A 4 -15.09 3.26 -5.70
N ILE A 5 -16.01 2.29 -5.67
CA ILE A 5 -15.71 0.88 -5.51
C ILE A 5 -16.18 0.15 -6.77
N ALA A 6 -15.26 -0.59 -7.40
CA ALA A 6 -15.56 -1.40 -8.57
C ALA A 6 -14.88 -2.77 -8.44
N SER A 7 -15.38 -3.75 -9.17
CA SER A 7 -14.81 -5.09 -9.18
C SER A 7 -14.36 -5.48 -10.58
N TYR A 8 -13.27 -6.24 -10.65
CA TYR A 8 -12.72 -6.79 -11.88
C TYR A 8 -12.43 -8.28 -11.70
N LYS A 9 -12.79 -9.08 -12.68
CA LYS A 9 -12.41 -10.50 -12.75
C LYS A 9 -11.41 -10.69 -13.87
N ASP A 10 -10.17 -11.04 -13.51
CA ASP A 10 -9.14 -11.32 -14.50
C ASP A 10 -9.38 -12.65 -15.22
N TYR A 11 -8.85 -12.78 -16.41
CA TYR A 11 -8.92 -14.04 -17.19
C TYR A 11 -7.97 -15.12 -16.66
N LYS A 12 -6.89 -14.70 -15.98
CA LYS A 12 -5.98 -15.63 -15.30
C LYS A 12 -6.52 -16.05 -13.95
N PRO A 13 -6.36 -17.32 -13.57
CA PRO A 13 -6.69 -17.76 -12.22
C PRO A 13 -5.71 -17.18 -11.19
N ARG A 14 -6.14 -17.12 -9.94
CA ARG A 14 -5.30 -16.65 -8.83
C ARG A 14 -3.93 -17.36 -8.77
N SER A 15 -3.90 -18.69 -9.04
CA SER A 15 -2.68 -19.48 -9.01
C SER A 15 -1.58 -18.97 -9.97
N ALA A 16 -1.95 -18.28 -11.06
CA ALA A 16 -0.98 -17.65 -11.94
C ALA A 16 -0.22 -16.50 -11.26
N TYR A 17 -0.80 -15.91 -10.21
CA TYR A 17 -0.22 -14.80 -9.43
C TYR A 17 0.48 -15.25 -8.15
N GLU A 18 0.38 -16.53 -7.80
CA GLU A 18 1.10 -17.09 -6.65
C GLU A 18 2.59 -17.26 -6.97
N GLY A 19 2.92 -17.51 -8.24
CA GLY A 19 4.29 -17.70 -8.70
C GLY A 19 4.95 -18.95 -8.14
N THR A 20 6.20 -19.18 -8.55
CA THR A 20 7.03 -20.28 -8.02
C THR A 20 8.11 -19.68 -7.13
N PRO A 21 8.16 -20.02 -5.83
CA PRO A 21 9.16 -19.48 -4.93
C PRO A 21 10.57 -20.04 -5.25
N TYR A 22 11.58 -19.21 -5.06
CA TYR A 22 12.98 -19.61 -5.08
C TYR A 22 13.80 -18.72 -4.15
N VAL A 23 14.96 -19.20 -3.72
CA VAL A 23 15.90 -18.40 -2.95
C VAL A 23 16.96 -17.84 -3.90
N ASP A 24 17.17 -16.55 -3.87
CA ASP A 24 18.19 -15.89 -4.70
C ASP A 24 19.61 -16.07 -4.12
N ASN A 25 20.61 -15.54 -4.81
CA ASN A 25 22.01 -15.67 -4.39
C ASN A 25 22.35 -14.96 -3.07
N ASN A 26 21.48 -14.09 -2.60
CA ASN A 26 21.62 -13.38 -1.32
C ASN A 26 20.84 -14.06 -0.17
N GLY A 27 20.24 -15.22 -0.43
CA GLY A 27 19.42 -15.93 0.53
C GLY A 27 18.01 -15.39 0.70
N SER A 28 17.56 -14.50 -0.17
CA SER A 28 16.24 -13.89 -0.10
C SER A 28 15.20 -14.69 -0.87
N LEU A 29 14.00 -14.86 -0.28
CA LEU A 29 12.86 -15.49 -0.95
C LEU A 29 12.34 -14.59 -2.05
N GLN A 30 12.26 -15.13 -3.25
CA GLN A 30 11.77 -14.48 -4.45
C GLN A 30 10.73 -15.35 -5.14
N TYR A 31 10.00 -14.78 -6.11
CA TYR A 31 9.01 -15.49 -6.91
C TYR A 31 9.26 -15.29 -8.40
N ARG A 32 9.11 -16.37 -9.16
CA ARG A 32 9.10 -16.37 -10.62
C ARG A 32 7.68 -16.58 -11.12
N PHE A 33 7.34 -15.87 -12.17
CA PHE A 33 6.03 -15.93 -12.81
C PHE A 33 6.20 -16.31 -14.27
N ILE A 34 5.15 -16.86 -14.86
CA ILE A 34 5.12 -17.27 -16.26
C ILE A 34 4.13 -16.37 -16.99
N ASN A 35 4.62 -15.68 -18.02
CA ASN A 35 3.81 -14.90 -18.95
C ASN A 35 2.98 -15.79 -19.86
N ASP A 36 2.05 -15.20 -20.62
CA ASP A 36 1.20 -15.93 -21.56
C ASP A 36 1.97 -16.59 -22.72
N ASP A 37 3.13 -16.04 -23.07
CA ASP A 37 4.04 -16.57 -24.08
C ASP A 37 5.00 -17.67 -23.55
N GLY A 38 4.85 -18.05 -22.27
CA GLY A 38 5.70 -19.02 -21.59
C GLY A 38 7.04 -18.46 -21.07
N SER A 39 7.34 -17.19 -21.30
CA SER A 39 8.55 -16.55 -20.76
C SER A 39 8.48 -16.36 -19.26
N VAL A 40 9.63 -16.40 -18.59
CA VAL A 40 9.74 -16.15 -17.16
C VAL A 40 9.82 -14.64 -16.90
N THR A 41 9.05 -14.16 -15.93
CA THR A 41 9.06 -12.77 -15.51
C THR A 41 9.14 -12.64 -13.98
N ASN A 42 9.40 -11.42 -13.50
CA ASN A 42 9.34 -11.07 -12.10
C ASN A 42 7.93 -10.56 -11.72
N TRP A 43 7.74 -10.17 -10.46
CA TRP A 43 6.48 -9.68 -9.95
C TRP A 43 5.96 -8.44 -10.70
N ASN A 44 6.82 -7.50 -11.10
CA ASN A 44 6.41 -6.31 -11.86
C ASN A 44 5.82 -6.67 -13.22
N GLY A 45 6.46 -7.60 -13.94
CA GLY A 45 5.97 -8.06 -15.23
C GLY A 45 4.66 -8.81 -15.16
N MET A 46 4.29 -9.33 -13.98
CA MET A 46 2.99 -9.97 -13.74
C MET A 46 1.96 -8.98 -13.16
N ALA A 47 2.36 -8.16 -12.18
CA ALA A 47 1.45 -7.26 -11.47
C ALA A 47 0.95 -6.10 -12.35
N PHE A 48 1.85 -5.43 -13.06
CA PHE A 48 1.48 -4.24 -13.82
C PHE A 48 0.47 -4.52 -14.91
N PRO A 49 0.59 -5.57 -15.75
CA PRO A 49 -0.45 -5.93 -16.68
C PRO A 49 -1.79 -6.28 -16.02
N LEU A 50 -1.79 -6.93 -14.86
CA LEU A 50 -3.01 -7.19 -14.08
C LEU A 50 -3.70 -5.90 -13.68
N PHE A 51 -2.96 -4.99 -13.05
CA PHE A 51 -3.51 -3.72 -12.57
C PHE A 51 -3.95 -2.81 -13.73
N GLU A 52 -3.21 -2.82 -14.83
CA GLU A 52 -3.60 -2.10 -16.05
C GLU A 52 -4.93 -2.62 -16.62
N ARG A 53 -5.12 -3.93 -16.71
CA ARG A 53 -6.39 -4.53 -17.13
C ARG A 53 -7.52 -4.19 -16.17
N ALA A 54 -7.28 -4.28 -14.87
CA ALA A 54 -8.27 -3.93 -13.86
C ALA A 54 -8.72 -2.47 -14.01
N VAL A 55 -7.78 -1.54 -14.05
CA VAL A 55 -8.07 -0.09 -14.22
C VAL A 55 -8.82 0.17 -15.54
N ASN A 56 -8.34 -0.40 -16.66
CA ASN A 56 -9.00 -0.21 -17.95
C ASN A 56 -10.43 -0.77 -17.99
N SER A 57 -10.70 -1.81 -17.22
CA SER A 57 -12.04 -2.39 -17.10
C SER A 57 -13.02 -1.53 -16.31
N ILE A 58 -12.50 -0.81 -15.29
CA ILE A 58 -13.37 -0.08 -14.33
C ILE A 58 -13.39 1.43 -14.56
N LYS A 59 -12.45 2.01 -15.29
CA LYS A 59 -12.28 3.46 -15.37
C LYS A 59 -13.51 4.22 -15.86
N SER A 60 -14.35 3.60 -16.69
CA SER A 60 -15.63 4.18 -17.14
C SER A 60 -16.74 4.18 -16.08
N GLN A 61 -16.54 3.45 -14.98
CA GLN A 61 -17.47 3.39 -13.84
C GLN A 61 -17.14 4.45 -12.79
N VAL A 62 -15.97 5.08 -12.90
CA VAL A 62 -15.53 6.13 -11.97
C VAL A 62 -16.25 7.43 -12.33
N PRO A 63 -17.03 8.04 -11.43
CA PRO A 63 -17.70 9.30 -11.69
C PRO A 63 -16.71 10.40 -12.13
N LEU A 64 -17.11 11.19 -13.14
CA LEU A 64 -16.25 12.26 -13.66
C LEU A 64 -16.04 13.41 -12.68
N ASP A 65 -16.98 13.60 -11.76
CA ASP A 65 -16.96 14.62 -10.71
C ASP A 65 -16.26 14.16 -9.42
N LEU A 66 -15.77 12.92 -9.40
CA LEU A 66 -14.97 12.42 -8.29
C LEU A 66 -13.59 13.07 -8.33
N ASP A 67 -13.25 13.80 -7.28
CA ASP A 67 -11.90 14.34 -7.11
C ASP A 67 -10.93 13.21 -6.78
N LEU A 68 -10.02 12.95 -7.68
CA LEU A 68 -9.00 11.89 -7.59
C LEU A 68 -7.59 12.43 -7.34
N ASP A 69 -7.41 13.75 -7.30
CA ASP A 69 -6.12 14.44 -7.30
C ASP A 69 -6.26 15.76 -6.54
N VAL A 70 -6.38 15.64 -5.21
CA VAL A 70 -6.66 16.75 -4.29
C VAL A 70 -5.50 17.74 -4.23
N ASP A 71 -4.27 17.27 -4.35
CA ASP A 71 -3.06 18.12 -4.34
C ASP A 71 -2.69 18.71 -5.71
N ASN A 72 -3.43 18.32 -6.77
CA ASN A 72 -3.28 18.80 -8.14
C ASN A 72 -1.90 18.52 -8.78
N ASP A 73 -1.29 17.39 -8.45
CA ASP A 73 -0.03 16.94 -9.04
C ASP A 73 -0.21 16.21 -10.40
N GLY A 74 -1.46 15.96 -10.80
CA GLY A 74 -1.84 15.26 -12.03
C GLY A 74 -1.89 13.75 -11.91
N CYS A 75 -1.65 13.21 -10.71
CA CYS A 75 -1.76 11.80 -10.39
C CYS A 75 -3.01 11.53 -9.53
N ILE A 76 -3.41 10.27 -9.49
CA ILE A 76 -4.43 9.83 -8.54
C ILE A 76 -3.76 9.68 -7.18
N ASP A 77 -4.31 10.34 -6.15
CA ASP A 77 -3.79 10.31 -4.79
C ASP A 77 -3.71 8.88 -4.25
N TYR A 78 -4.76 8.09 -4.48
CA TYR A 78 -4.84 6.77 -3.90
C TYR A 78 -5.70 5.79 -4.68
N ILE A 79 -5.15 4.62 -4.98
CA ILE A 79 -5.89 3.47 -5.51
C ILE A 79 -5.51 2.21 -4.74
N THR A 80 -6.50 1.45 -4.28
CA THR A 80 -6.29 0.18 -3.58
C THR A 80 -6.80 -0.98 -4.43
N PHE A 81 -5.95 -1.96 -4.66
CA PHE A 81 -6.32 -3.25 -5.23
C PHE A 81 -6.52 -4.26 -4.11
N VAL A 82 -7.74 -4.76 -3.95
CA VAL A 82 -8.04 -5.82 -2.98
C VAL A 82 -8.01 -7.16 -3.70
N MET A 83 -7.03 -7.98 -3.34
CA MET A 83 -6.84 -9.32 -3.91
C MET A 83 -7.61 -10.35 -3.08
N PRO A 84 -8.47 -11.19 -3.69
CA PRO A 84 -9.24 -12.18 -2.94
C PRO A 84 -8.37 -13.31 -2.40
N GLY A 85 -8.75 -13.87 -1.25
CA GLY A 85 -8.16 -15.05 -0.63
C GLY A 85 -6.97 -14.75 0.28
N SER A 86 -6.05 -15.73 0.41
CA SER A 86 -5.00 -15.72 1.44
C SER A 86 -3.73 -15.01 1.00
N ILE A 87 -2.95 -14.57 1.98
CA ILE A 87 -1.63 -13.97 1.77
C ILE A 87 -0.64 -15.01 1.25
N VAL A 88 0.22 -14.58 0.33
CA VAL A 88 1.43 -15.32 -0.05
C VAL A 88 2.64 -14.49 0.37
N TYR A 89 3.26 -14.84 1.48
CA TYR A 89 4.37 -14.08 2.07
C TYR A 89 5.54 -13.92 1.09
N GLY A 90 6.03 -12.68 0.97
CA GLY A 90 7.10 -12.34 0.04
C GLY A 90 6.68 -12.22 -1.42
N ASN A 91 5.40 -12.45 -1.72
CA ASN A 91 4.82 -12.25 -3.05
C ASN A 91 4.19 -10.86 -3.14
N TRP A 92 4.81 -9.95 -3.86
CA TRP A 92 4.39 -8.55 -3.98
C TRP A 92 3.04 -8.31 -4.70
N ILE A 93 2.39 -9.37 -5.21
CA ILE A 93 1.05 -9.30 -5.82
C ILE A 93 -0.01 -9.74 -4.82
N LEU A 94 0.32 -10.72 -3.97
CA LEU A 94 -0.59 -11.35 -3.02
C LEU A 94 -0.16 -11.15 -1.57
N HIS A 95 0.52 -10.04 -1.32
CA HIS A 95 0.95 -9.58 -0.02
C HIS A 95 0.67 -8.07 0.06
N PRO A 96 0.13 -7.54 1.16
CA PRO A 96 -0.07 -6.10 1.31
C PRO A 96 1.22 -5.33 1.09
N ASN A 97 1.11 -4.29 0.32
CA ASN A 97 2.22 -3.37 0.05
C ASN A 97 1.73 -2.08 -0.60
N GLN A 98 2.53 -1.04 -0.50
CA GLN A 98 2.40 0.18 -1.29
C GLN A 98 3.54 0.22 -2.31
N PHE A 99 3.22 0.57 -3.55
CA PHE A 99 4.21 0.72 -4.60
C PHE A 99 3.77 1.73 -5.67
N CYS A 100 4.60 1.90 -6.73
CA CYS A 100 4.26 2.77 -7.84
C CYS A 100 4.40 2.05 -9.19
N MET A 101 3.56 2.43 -10.15
CA MET A 101 3.62 1.98 -11.53
C MET A 101 4.68 2.76 -12.33
N ALA A 102 5.93 2.69 -11.89
CA ALA A 102 7.04 3.34 -12.58
C ALA A 102 7.18 2.73 -13.99
N GLY A 103 7.04 3.56 -15.00
CA GLY A 103 7.13 3.12 -16.42
C GLY A 103 5.81 3.11 -17.17
N ASN A 104 4.66 2.93 -16.55
CA ASN A 104 3.37 3.05 -17.23
C ASN A 104 2.85 4.51 -17.18
N LYS A 105 3.30 5.32 -18.15
CA LYS A 105 2.92 6.75 -18.23
C LYS A 105 1.54 7.00 -18.84
N THR A 106 0.89 5.97 -19.37
CA THR A 106 -0.33 6.11 -20.16
C THR A 106 -1.61 5.76 -19.43
N LEU A 107 -1.51 5.01 -18.30
CA LEU A 107 -2.68 4.58 -17.56
C LEU A 107 -3.30 5.76 -16.81
N LYS A 108 -4.56 6.05 -17.12
CA LYS A 108 -5.30 7.19 -16.57
C LYS A 108 -6.74 6.84 -16.24
N ILE A 109 -7.28 7.48 -15.20
CA ILE A 109 -8.71 7.56 -14.88
C ILE A 109 -9.09 9.04 -14.83
N ASN A 110 -10.13 9.46 -15.55
CA ASN A 110 -10.61 10.85 -15.62
C ASN A 110 -9.50 11.86 -15.94
N GLY A 111 -8.52 11.46 -16.79
CA GLY A 111 -7.39 12.30 -17.18
C GLY A 111 -6.21 12.31 -16.21
N LYS A 112 -6.39 11.83 -14.97
CA LYS A 112 -5.34 11.75 -13.96
C LYS A 112 -4.54 10.45 -14.09
N LYS A 113 -3.22 10.51 -13.86
CA LYS A 113 -2.32 9.37 -14.01
C LYS A 113 -2.46 8.41 -12.84
N VAL A 114 -2.56 7.12 -13.13
CA VAL A 114 -2.41 6.07 -12.10
C VAL A 114 -0.92 5.87 -11.85
N TYR A 115 -0.46 6.21 -10.66
CA TYR A 115 0.95 6.11 -10.31
C TYR A 115 1.16 5.33 -9.01
N ASN A 116 0.75 5.87 -7.88
CA ASN A 116 0.80 5.18 -6.60
C ASN A 116 -0.37 4.20 -6.46
N TYR A 117 -0.09 3.05 -5.88
CA TYR A 117 -1.13 2.08 -5.56
C TYR A 117 -0.79 1.33 -4.27
N ASN A 118 -1.83 0.78 -3.68
CA ASN A 118 -1.78 -0.09 -2.53
C ASN A 118 -2.39 -1.44 -2.90
N VAL A 119 -1.77 -2.52 -2.47
CA VAL A 119 -2.33 -3.86 -2.55
C VAL A 119 -2.76 -4.29 -1.16
N GLN A 120 -3.97 -4.79 -1.06
CA GLN A 120 -4.49 -5.46 0.13
C GLN A 120 -4.89 -6.88 -0.23
N VAL A 121 -4.91 -7.76 0.76
CA VAL A 121 -5.37 -9.13 0.59
C VAL A 121 -6.57 -9.35 1.51
N GLU A 122 -7.63 -9.94 0.97
CA GLU A 122 -8.92 -10.11 1.65
C GLU A 122 -8.78 -10.76 3.03
N GLU A 123 -7.94 -11.79 3.16
CA GLU A 123 -7.70 -12.47 4.42
C GLU A 123 -7.31 -11.52 5.57
N GLN A 124 -6.41 -10.56 5.29
CA GLN A 124 -5.99 -9.60 6.32
C GLN A 124 -7.07 -8.59 6.70
N LEU A 125 -7.96 -8.25 5.78
CA LEU A 125 -9.08 -7.36 6.06
C LEU A 125 -10.15 -8.03 6.94
N HIS A 126 -10.17 -9.36 6.99
CA HIS A 126 -11.09 -10.16 7.78
C HIS A 126 -10.48 -10.78 9.04
N ASP A 127 -9.15 -10.81 9.16
CA ASP A 127 -8.47 -11.42 10.30
C ASP A 127 -8.76 -10.62 11.58
N THR A 128 -9.24 -11.34 12.60
CA THR A 128 -9.51 -10.76 13.93
C THR A 128 -8.24 -10.60 14.77
N LYS A 129 -7.14 -11.21 14.37
CA LYS A 129 -5.84 -11.11 15.04
C LYS A 129 -5.18 -9.75 14.80
N TYR A 130 -5.42 -9.16 13.65
CA TYR A 130 -4.95 -7.82 13.30
C TYR A 130 -6.11 -6.84 13.41
N VAL A 131 -5.85 -5.61 13.84
CA VAL A 131 -6.87 -4.57 13.72
C VAL A 131 -7.13 -4.38 12.22
N ARG A 132 -8.33 -4.70 11.80
CA ARG A 132 -8.78 -4.81 10.40
C ARG A 132 -8.32 -3.68 9.49
N ALA A 133 -8.15 -2.47 10.04
CA ALA A 133 -7.68 -1.30 9.31
C ALA A 133 -6.16 -1.06 9.45
N GLY A 134 -5.46 -1.79 10.32
CA GLY A 134 -4.05 -1.49 10.65
C GLY A 134 -3.12 -1.62 9.46
N VAL A 135 -3.24 -2.73 8.71
CA VAL A 135 -2.42 -2.95 7.50
C VAL A 135 -2.78 -1.94 6.42
N LEU A 136 -4.07 -1.69 6.18
CA LEU A 136 -4.52 -0.69 5.21
C LEU A 136 -4.01 0.71 5.56
N ALA A 137 -4.04 1.07 6.85
CA ALA A 137 -3.55 2.36 7.33
C ALA A 137 -2.02 2.44 7.19
N HIS A 138 -1.28 1.39 7.53
CA HIS A 138 0.17 1.32 7.38
C HIS A 138 0.58 1.57 5.92
N GLU A 139 0.05 0.77 5.00
CA GLU A 139 0.32 0.95 3.57
C GLU A 139 -0.15 2.31 3.05
N GLY A 140 -1.23 2.85 3.61
CA GLY A 140 -1.71 4.20 3.29
C GLY A 140 -0.74 5.30 3.73
N PHE A 141 -0.05 5.14 4.86
CA PHE A 141 0.93 6.12 5.33
C PHE A 141 2.19 6.21 4.46
N HIS A 142 2.52 5.15 3.72
CA HIS A 142 3.61 5.21 2.74
C HIS A 142 3.35 6.27 1.65
N ILE A 143 2.09 6.52 1.29
CA ILE A 143 1.73 7.55 0.31
C ILE A 143 2.07 8.96 0.82
N PHE A 144 1.97 9.17 2.12
CA PHE A 144 2.41 10.41 2.77
C PHE A 144 3.92 10.48 3.02
N GLY A 145 4.71 9.52 2.48
CA GLY A 145 6.16 9.48 2.58
C GLY A 145 6.69 8.88 3.89
N ALA A 146 5.87 8.15 4.64
CA ALA A 146 6.34 7.41 5.81
C ALA A 146 7.15 6.17 5.37
N TYR A 147 8.25 5.89 6.08
CA TYR A 147 9.08 4.70 5.87
C TYR A 147 8.75 3.63 6.89
N ASP A 148 9.00 2.37 6.51
CA ASP A 148 8.97 1.26 7.45
C ASP A 148 9.96 1.45 8.59
N LEU A 149 9.46 1.38 9.82
CA LEU A 149 10.29 1.53 11.02
C LEU A 149 10.76 0.18 11.59
N TYR A 150 10.29 -0.93 11.03
CA TYR A 150 10.77 -2.28 11.39
C TYR A 150 12.03 -2.69 10.61
N SER A 151 12.39 -1.99 9.54
CA SER A 151 13.61 -2.22 8.78
C SER A 151 14.74 -1.33 9.32
N GLY A 152 15.65 -1.88 10.12
CA GLY A 152 16.84 -1.18 10.62
C GLY A 152 16.91 -1.03 12.13
N ALA A 153 17.74 -0.10 12.60
CA ALA A 153 18.04 0.13 14.02
C ALA A 153 16.99 0.98 14.76
N SER A 154 15.75 1.04 14.29
CA SER A 154 14.73 1.84 14.97
C SER A 154 14.26 1.12 16.24
N ASN A 155 14.43 1.74 17.38
CA ASN A 155 13.97 1.22 18.69
C ASN A 155 12.55 1.69 19.05
N ILE A 156 11.76 2.11 18.05
CA ILE A 156 10.40 2.63 18.27
C ILE A 156 9.43 1.49 18.62
N HIS A 157 9.75 0.26 18.13
CA HIS A 157 8.92 -0.93 18.37
C HIS A 157 7.42 -0.68 18.09
N GLU A 158 6.56 -1.22 18.95
CA GLU A 158 5.10 -1.18 18.80
C GLU A 158 4.45 0.20 19.10
N TRP A 159 5.25 1.27 19.20
CA TRP A 159 4.74 2.64 19.47
C TRP A 159 4.33 3.40 18.22
N ASP A 160 4.53 2.82 17.03
CA ASP A 160 4.19 3.47 15.76
C ASP A 160 3.56 2.47 14.78
N LEU A 161 2.55 2.93 14.05
CA LEU A 161 1.89 2.19 12.98
C LEU A 161 2.88 1.70 11.92
N MET A 162 3.93 2.47 11.62
CA MET A 162 4.93 2.12 10.61
C MET A 162 5.93 1.05 11.09
N TYR A 163 5.87 0.68 12.36
CA TYR A 163 6.58 -0.49 12.90
C TYR A 163 5.68 -1.71 13.03
N SER A 164 4.45 -1.53 13.54
CA SER A 164 3.53 -2.62 13.81
C SER A 164 2.11 -2.26 13.36
N GLN A 165 1.51 -3.16 12.59
CA GLN A 165 0.15 -3.01 12.05
C GLN A 165 -0.93 -3.58 12.99
N MET A 166 -0.56 -3.85 14.25
CA MET A 166 -1.41 -4.53 15.27
C MET A 166 -2.35 -3.58 16.02
N GLY A 167 -2.72 -2.46 15.40
CA GLY A 167 -3.67 -1.49 15.97
C GLY A 167 -3.02 -0.26 16.60
N GLN A 168 -1.74 -0.07 16.38
CA GLN A 168 -1.05 1.12 16.79
C GLN A 168 -1.50 2.33 15.97
N MET A 169 -1.52 3.48 16.64
CA MET A 169 -1.66 4.77 15.94
C MET A 169 -0.30 5.22 15.43
N PRO A 170 -0.25 6.07 14.38
CA PRO A 170 0.98 6.76 14.03
C PRO A 170 1.48 7.55 15.23
N SER A 171 2.79 7.49 15.51
CA SER A 171 3.40 8.31 16.57
C SER A 171 3.22 9.80 16.31
N THR A 172 3.43 10.61 17.33
CA THR A 172 3.41 12.08 17.19
C THR A 172 4.37 12.56 16.09
N TYR A 173 5.54 11.92 15.97
CA TYR A 173 6.50 12.24 14.92
C TYR A 173 5.97 11.90 13.53
N THR A 174 5.39 10.72 13.35
CA THR A 174 4.81 10.28 12.07
C THR A 174 3.63 11.16 11.66
N LYS A 175 2.75 11.52 12.62
CA LYS A 175 1.65 12.48 12.40
C LYS A 175 2.15 13.86 11.97
N TYR A 176 3.24 14.33 12.60
CA TYR A 176 3.85 15.62 12.26
C TYR A 176 4.56 15.58 10.90
N ARG A 177 5.45 14.60 10.71
CA ARG A 177 6.37 14.57 9.57
C ARG A 177 5.70 14.16 8.27
N CYS A 178 4.83 13.16 8.33
CA CYS A 178 4.22 12.54 7.15
C CYS A 178 2.75 12.92 7.01
N GLY A 179 1.96 12.78 8.06
CA GLY A 179 0.53 13.09 8.02
C GLY A 179 0.20 14.58 8.01
N GLN A 180 1.12 15.44 8.44
CA GLN A 180 0.91 16.88 8.62
C GLN A 180 -0.33 17.22 9.51
N TRP A 181 -0.71 16.28 10.38
CA TRP A 181 -1.87 16.43 11.28
C TRP A 181 -1.56 17.22 12.54
N ILE A 182 -0.28 17.46 12.80
CA ILE A 182 0.24 18.22 13.93
C ILE A 182 1.15 19.30 13.36
N GLU A 183 0.83 20.55 13.64
CA GLU A 183 1.59 21.70 13.14
C GLU A 183 2.96 21.86 13.83
N ASN A 184 3.03 21.55 15.13
CA ASN A 184 4.24 21.68 15.92
C ASN A 184 4.40 20.55 16.92
N ILE A 185 5.61 20.03 17.05
CA ILE A 185 6.00 19.17 18.18
C ILE A 185 6.61 20.09 19.24
N PRO A 186 6.04 20.16 20.47
CA PRO A 186 6.61 20.98 21.53
C PRO A 186 8.05 20.55 21.85
N GLU A 187 8.96 21.48 21.81
CA GLU A 187 10.35 21.26 22.17
C GLU A 187 10.53 21.30 23.69
N ILE A 188 11.19 20.28 24.25
CA ILE A 188 11.54 20.26 25.67
C ILE A 188 12.78 21.13 25.84
N LYS A 189 12.58 22.38 26.39
CA LYS A 189 13.64 23.35 26.59
C LYS A 189 14.16 23.41 28.03
N GLU A 190 13.50 22.74 28.96
CA GLU A 190 13.80 22.81 30.38
C GLU A 190 13.73 21.44 31.03
N SER A 191 14.55 21.19 32.04
CA SER A 191 14.46 19.98 32.87
C SER A 191 13.35 20.17 33.91
N LYS A 192 12.13 19.72 33.60
CA LYS A 192 10.96 19.72 34.48
C LYS A 192 10.05 18.53 34.21
N SER A 193 9.09 18.31 35.09
CA SER A 193 8.04 17.32 34.87
C SER A 193 7.07 17.81 33.80
N TYR A 194 6.76 16.93 32.83
CA TYR A 194 5.78 17.17 31.80
C TYR A 194 4.63 16.17 31.94
N PHE A 195 3.40 16.68 31.87
CA PHE A 195 2.22 15.84 31.80
C PHE A 195 1.94 15.51 30.32
N LEU A 196 2.06 14.25 29.97
CA LEU A 196 1.65 13.77 28.65
C LEU A 196 0.15 13.50 28.69
N LYS A 197 -0.60 14.11 27.79
CA LYS A 197 -1.99 13.73 27.53
C LYS A 197 -1.98 12.47 26.65
N GLU A 198 -2.92 11.56 26.90
CA GLU A 198 -3.15 10.45 25.99
C GLU A 198 -3.42 11.01 24.59
N SER A 199 -2.73 10.44 23.60
CA SER A 199 -3.03 10.74 22.20
C SER A 199 -4.29 9.97 21.82
N ILE A 200 -5.39 10.69 21.68
CA ILE A 200 -6.65 10.16 21.15
C ILE A 200 -6.49 9.95 19.65
#